data_84d791bb39769110624bbe3fbedfc9ff
#
_entry.id   84d791bb39769110624bbe3fbedfc9ff
#
_cell.length_a   1.000
_cell.length_b   1.000
_cell.length_c   1.000
_cell.angle_alpha   90.00
_cell.angle_beta   90.00
_cell.angle_gamma   90.00
#
_symmetry.space_group_name_H-M   'P 1'
#
loop_
_entity.id
_entity.type
_entity.pdbx_description
1 polymer ?
#
loop_
_entity_poly.entity_id
_entity_poly.type
_entity_poly.pdbx_seq_one_letter_code
_entity_poly.pdbx_strand_id
1 'polypeptide(L)'
;MITEKKATWFVMRDLKRANAKLPAYKFLQEKNIRVFTPMRWYLSEEKGKKVRKQVPCVRDLLFVYDYRETLDPIVELIPTIQYRWLRNRYREPMTVSDVEMERFIRAVSASESPKYFLPEEITPDMLNRKIRIVGGPLDGYEGTLVSTRGSKVKRLLVELPDLLAVGVEVNPEYIQLI
;
A
#
# COMPACT_ATOMS: atom_id res chain seq x y z
N MET A 1 -28.25 14.02 14.52
CA MET A 1 -26.81 13.79 14.70
C MET A 1 -26.04 14.41 13.54
N ILE A 2 -25.25 15.38 13.83
CA ILE A 2 -24.29 15.91 12.86
C ILE A 2 -23.16 14.89 12.82
N THR A 3 -23.12 14.07 11.77
CA THR A 3 -21.96 13.21 11.50
C THR A 3 -20.80 14.15 11.21
N GLU A 4 -19.83 14.23 12.11
CA GLU A 4 -18.62 15.00 11.87
C GLU A 4 -17.99 14.49 10.57
N LYS A 5 -17.88 15.39 9.60
CA LYS A 5 -17.17 15.10 8.35
C LYS A 5 -15.72 14.88 8.70
N LYS A 6 -15.23 13.68 8.45
CA LYS A 6 -13.85 13.30 8.74
C LYS A 6 -13.16 12.84 7.47
N ALA A 7 -11.94 13.32 7.27
CA ALA A 7 -11.06 12.76 6.26
C ALA A 7 -10.74 11.31 6.62
N THR A 8 -10.69 10.46 5.62
CA THR A 8 -10.39 9.02 5.80
C THR A 8 -9.62 8.48 4.60
N TRP A 9 -9.03 7.31 4.77
CA TRP A 9 -8.37 6.60 3.70
C TRP A 9 -9.39 5.83 2.87
N PHE A 10 -9.62 6.29 1.65
CA PHE A 10 -10.43 5.58 0.67
C PHE A 10 -9.57 4.66 -0.17
N VAL A 11 -10.07 3.45 -0.42
CA VAL A 11 -9.46 2.52 -1.37
C VAL A 11 -10.01 2.84 -2.75
N MET A 12 -9.13 3.18 -3.68
CA MET A 12 -9.51 3.66 -5.01
C MET A 12 -8.85 2.85 -6.12
N ARG A 13 -9.32 3.07 -7.33
CA ARG A 13 -8.87 2.40 -8.54
C ARG A 13 -8.37 3.43 -9.54
N ASP A 14 -7.29 3.09 -10.23
CA ASP A 14 -6.82 3.78 -11.42
C ASP A 14 -7.03 2.87 -12.63
N LEU A 15 -7.96 3.24 -13.48
CA LEU A 15 -8.30 2.47 -14.69
C LEU A 15 -7.49 2.90 -15.92
N LYS A 16 -6.55 3.84 -15.76
CA LYS A 16 -5.65 4.23 -16.84
C LYS A 16 -4.66 3.12 -17.20
N ARG A 17 -4.15 3.20 -18.42
CA ARG A 17 -3.09 2.28 -18.89
C ARG A 17 -1.81 2.47 -18.08
N ALA A 18 -0.99 1.43 -17.98
CA ALA A 18 0.26 1.43 -17.21
C ALA A 18 1.25 2.54 -17.62
N ASN A 19 1.24 2.92 -18.88
CA ASN A 19 2.13 3.94 -19.44
C ASN A 19 1.47 5.31 -19.62
N ALA A 20 0.36 5.56 -18.93
CA ALA A 20 -0.30 6.86 -18.96
C ALA A 20 0.66 7.96 -18.48
N LYS A 21 0.65 9.10 -19.16
CA LYS A 21 1.51 10.25 -18.81
C LYS A 21 1.17 10.83 -17.44
N LEU A 22 -0.13 10.82 -17.10
CA LEU A 22 -0.62 11.31 -15.81
C LEU A 22 -1.49 10.23 -15.15
N PRO A 23 -0.88 9.29 -14.43
CA PRO A 23 -1.61 8.31 -13.64
C PRO A 23 -2.35 8.98 -12.47
N ALA A 24 -3.37 8.30 -11.94
CA ALA A 24 -4.24 8.86 -10.91
C ALA A 24 -3.48 9.38 -9.68
N TYR A 25 -2.47 8.64 -9.20
CA TYR A 25 -1.72 9.07 -8.02
C TYR A 25 -0.98 10.41 -8.24
N LYS A 26 -0.42 10.64 -9.43
CA LYS A 26 0.22 11.92 -9.77
C LYS A 26 -0.79 13.05 -9.89
N PHE A 27 -1.90 12.80 -10.57
CA PHE A 27 -2.98 13.78 -10.71
C PHE A 27 -3.50 14.27 -9.35
N LEU A 28 -3.74 13.33 -8.42
CA LEU A 28 -4.22 13.65 -7.09
C LEU A 28 -3.16 14.40 -6.26
N GLN A 29 -1.89 13.99 -6.38
CA GLN A 29 -0.78 14.70 -5.72
C GLN A 29 -0.61 16.13 -6.21
N GLU A 30 -0.79 16.39 -7.50
CA GLU A 30 -0.77 17.75 -8.07
C GLU A 30 -1.89 18.65 -7.51
N LYS A 31 -2.97 18.03 -7.02
CA LYS A 31 -4.07 18.73 -6.31
C LYS A 31 -3.86 18.82 -4.79
N ASN A 32 -2.67 18.49 -4.29
CA ASN A 32 -2.34 18.46 -2.87
C ASN A 32 -3.19 17.47 -2.06
N ILE A 33 -3.64 16.40 -2.68
CA ILE A 33 -4.36 15.30 -2.02
C ILE A 33 -3.35 14.23 -1.63
N ARG A 34 -3.41 13.78 -0.38
CA ARG A 34 -2.52 12.74 0.14
C ARG A 34 -2.87 11.39 -0.46
N VAL A 35 -1.90 10.76 -1.12
CA VAL A 35 -2.06 9.46 -1.78
C VAL A 35 -0.96 8.52 -1.34
N PHE A 36 -1.32 7.26 -1.14
CA PHE A 36 -0.37 6.15 -1.04
C PHE A 36 -0.67 5.11 -2.12
N THR A 37 0.34 4.73 -2.87
CA THR A 37 0.30 3.58 -3.76
C THR A 37 1.60 2.80 -3.63
N PRO A 38 1.55 1.45 -3.61
CA PRO A 38 2.77 0.65 -3.51
C PRO A 38 3.63 0.84 -4.76
N MET A 39 4.88 1.22 -4.55
CA MET A 39 5.83 1.51 -5.62
C MET A 39 6.97 0.51 -5.62
N ARG A 40 7.53 0.23 -6.79
CA ARG A 40 8.75 -0.55 -6.95
C ARG A 40 9.74 0.18 -7.84
N TRP A 41 11.01 -0.11 -7.65
CA TRP A 41 12.04 0.39 -8.53
C TRP A 41 12.03 -0.38 -9.86
N TYR A 42 12.13 0.35 -10.93
CA TYR A 42 12.22 -0.16 -12.28
C TYR A 42 13.42 0.46 -12.99
N LEU A 43 14.21 -0.38 -13.64
CA LEU A 43 15.33 0.07 -14.44
C LEU A 43 14.87 0.17 -15.90
N SER A 44 14.84 1.37 -16.44
CA SER A 44 14.54 1.62 -17.86
C SER A 44 15.76 2.15 -18.59
N GLU A 45 15.73 2.03 -19.89
CA GLU A 45 16.74 2.62 -20.76
C GLU A 45 16.14 3.80 -21.53
N GLU A 46 16.69 4.99 -21.29
CA GLU A 46 16.28 6.23 -21.95
C GLU A 46 17.50 6.86 -22.63
N LYS A 47 17.40 7.10 -23.95
CA LYS A 47 18.48 7.71 -24.75
C LYS A 47 19.85 7.03 -24.55
N GLY A 48 19.86 5.68 -24.48
CA GLY A 48 21.08 4.90 -24.26
C GLY A 48 21.63 4.91 -22.82
N LYS A 49 20.92 5.54 -21.88
CA LYS A 49 21.29 5.57 -20.46
C LYS A 49 20.31 4.77 -19.62
N LYS A 50 20.83 4.00 -18.66
CA LYS A 50 20.01 3.29 -17.67
C LYS A 50 19.51 4.28 -16.63
N VAL A 51 18.18 4.40 -16.52
CA VAL A 51 17.51 5.28 -15.58
C VAL A 51 16.68 4.45 -14.60
N ARG A 52 16.85 4.72 -13.31
CA ARG A 52 16.08 4.08 -12.25
C ARG A 52 14.84 4.91 -11.92
N LYS A 53 13.66 4.31 -12.07
CA LYS A 53 12.38 4.97 -11.79
C LYS A 53 11.55 4.19 -10.80
N GLN A 54 10.72 4.88 -10.03
CA GLN A 54 9.66 4.26 -9.26
C GLN A 54 8.39 4.14 -10.10
N VAL A 55 7.80 2.97 -10.09
CA VAL A 55 6.54 2.68 -10.77
C VAL A 55 5.59 1.95 -9.82
N PRO A 56 4.26 2.11 -9.98
CA PRO A 56 3.31 1.33 -9.18
C PRO A 56 3.49 -0.17 -9.38
N CYS A 57 3.52 -0.94 -8.29
CA CYS A 57 3.57 -2.40 -8.38
C CYS A 57 2.19 -3.03 -8.55
N VAL A 58 1.13 -2.36 -8.12
CA VAL A 58 -0.25 -2.76 -8.32
C VAL A 58 -0.95 -1.66 -9.11
N ARG A 59 -1.31 -1.95 -10.36
CA ARG A 59 -1.79 -0.95 -11.31
C ARG A 59 -3.10 -0.28 -10.90
N ASP A 60 -3.96 -1.01 -10.24
CA ASP A 60 -5.35 -0.66 -10.01
C ASP A 60 -5.65 -0.52 -8.51
N LEU A 61 -4.67 -0.07 -7.75
CA LEU A 61 -4.82 0.09 -6.32
C LEU A 61 -4.10 1.35 -5.84
N LEU A 62 -4.86 2.26 -5.25
CA LEU A 62 -4.30 3.39 -4.54
C LEU A 62 -5.17 3.71 -3.32
N PHE A 63 -4.55 4.35 -2.35
CA PHE A 63 -5.21 4.78 -1.13
C PHE A 63 -5.16 6.30 -1.09
N VAL A 64 -6.30 6.94 -0.87
CA VAL A 64 -6.45 8.39 -0.94
C VAL A 64 -7.03 8.90 0.37
N TYR A 65 -6.34 9.82 1.02
CA TYR A 65 -6.77 10.42 2.27
C TYR A 65 -7.35 11.80 2.04
N ASP A 66 -8.65 11.90 2.13
CA ASP A 66 -9.37 13.17 2.05
C ASP A 66 -10.82 13.00 2.52
N TYR A 67 -11.58 14.07 2.43
CA TYR A 67 -13.03 14.04 2.63
C TYR A 67 -13.73 13.48 1.40
N ARG A 68 -14.83 12.77 1.61
CA ARG A 68 -15.64 12.25 0.51
C ARG A 68 -16.13 13.37 -0.41
N GLU A 69 -16.51 14.49 0.17
CA GLU A 69 -16.98 15.67 -0.58
C GLU A 69 -15.92 16.27 -1.51
N THR A 70 -14.65 16.10 -1.18
CA THR A 70 -13.53 16.51 -2.05
C THR A 70 -13.35 15.54 -3.21
N LEU A 71 -13.52 14.25 -2.95
CA LEU A 71 -13.25 13.18 -3.92
C LEU A 71 -14.41 12.90 -4.87
N ASP A 72 -15.65 13.04 -4.42
CA ASP A 72 -16.84 12.77 -5.24
C ASP A 72 -16.86 13.54 -6.57
N PRO A 73 -16.55 14.85 -6.61
CA PRO A 73 -16.48 15.58 -7.88
C PRO A 73 -15.39 15.06 -8.83
N ILE A 74 -14.27 14.62 -8.28
CA ILE A 74 -13.16 14.06 -9.07
C ILE A 74 -13.58 12.73 -9.70
N VAL A 75 -14.23 11.87 -8.94
CA VAL A 75 -14.73 10.57 -9.42
C VAL A 75 -15.81 10.77 -10.50
N GLU A 76 -16.66 11.78 -10.36
CA GLU A 76 -17.70 12.10 -11.37
C GLU A 76 -17.09 12.63 -12.68
N LEU A 77 -16.07 13.49 -12.59
CA LEU A 77 -15.45 14.13 -13.74
C LEU A 77 -14.42 13.25 -14.45
N ILE A 78 -13.79 12.34 -13.75
CA ILE A 78 -12.70 11.50 -14.28
C ILE A 78 -13.08 10.02 -14.16
N PRO A 79 -13.65 9.42 -15.23
CA PRO A 79 -14.16 8.05 -15.18
C PRO A 79 -13.12 6.99 -14.88
N THR A 80 -11.83 7.30 -15.06
CA THR A 80 -10.72 6.38 -14.78
C THR A 80 -10.29 6.36 -13.31
N ILE A 81 -10.76 7.31 -12.50
CA ILE A 81 -10.55 7.33 -11.05
C ILE A 81 -11.86 6.94 -10.37
N GLN A 82 -11.85 5.83 -9.66
CA GLN A 82 -13.05 5.29 -9.04
C GLN A 82 -12.79 4.79 -7.63
N TYR A 83 -13.82 4.83 -6.78
CA TYR A 83 -13.80 4.11 -5.51
C TYR A 83 -13.84 2.60 -5.73
N ARG A 84 -13.22 1.85 -4.82
CA ARG A 84 -13.60 0.46 -4.60
C ARG A 84 -14.82 0.44 -3.68
N TRP A 85 -15.85 -0.27 -4.12
CA TRP A 85 -17.11 -0.37 -3.40
C TRP A 85 -17.15 -1.63 -2.54
N LEU A 86 -17.79 -1.52 -1.38
CA LEU A 86 -18.08 -2.70 -0.58
C LEU A 86 -19.12 -3.58 -1.30
N ARG A 87 -18.86 -4.88 -1.31
CA ARG A 87 -19.70 -5.84 -2.05
C ARG A 87 -21.15 -5.91 -1.54
N ASN A 88 -21.33 -5.77 -0.23
CA ASN A 88 -22.62 -6.00 0.46
C ASN A 88 -23.35 -4.71 0.80
N ARG A 89 -22.84 -3.55 0.37
CA ARG A 89 -23.41 -2.25 0.69
C ARG A 89 -23.45 -1.37 -0.54
N TYR A 90 -24.65 -0.97 -0.91
CA TYR A 90 -24.85 -0.16 -2.09
C TYR A 90 -24.16 1.20 -1.97
N ARG A 91 -23.30 1.51 -2.93
CA ARG A 91 -22.54 2.76 -3.02
C ARG A 91 -21.81 3.20 -1.74
N GLU A 92 -21.36 2.22 -0.95
CA GLU A 92 -20.47 2.50 0.18
C GLU A 92 -19.02 2.26 -0.23
N PRO A 93 -18.17 3.30 -0.23
CA PRO A 93 -16.76 3.17 -0.57
C PRO A 93 -16.02 2.33 0.49
N MET A 94 -15.08 1.53 0.02
CA MET A 94 -14.17 0.81 0.89
C MET A 94 -13.16 1.79 1.51
N THR A 95 -12.95 1.69 2.81
CA THR A 95 -12.03 2.53 3.58
C THR A 95 -11.07 1.70 4.41
N VAL A 96 -9.97 2.33 4.82
CA VAL A 96 -9.01 1.76 5.78
C VAL A 96 -8.91 2.73 6.96
N SER A 97 -8.84 2.20 8.18
CA SER A 97 -8.67 3.03 9.36
C SER A 97 -7.33 3.75 9.36
N ASP A 98 -7.28 4.93 9.99
CA ASP A 98 -6.04 5.71 10.09
C ASP A 98 -4.94 4.92 10.79
N VAL A 99 -5.27 4.17 11.83
CA VAL A 99 -4.32 3.36 12.59
C VAL A 99 -3.68 2.28 11.72
N GLU A 100 -4.49 1.54 10.97
CA GLU A 100 -4.00 0.49 10.07
C GLU A 100 -3.16 1.06 8.94
N MET A 101 -3.62 2.14 8.33
CA MET A 101 -2.91 2.75 7.20
C MET A 101 -1.59 3.38 7.63
N GLU A 102 -1.55 4.11 8.74
CA GLU A 102 -0.32 4.70 9.27
C GLU A 102 0.69 3.63 9.69
N ARG A 103 0.22 2.54 10.30
CA ARG A 103 1.05 1.38 10.62
C ARG A 103 1.68 0.77 9.37
N PHE A 104 0.88 0.61 8.33
CA PHE A 104 1.35 0.06 7.05
C PHE A 104 2.38 0.99 6.37
N ILE A 105 2.08 2.28 6.28
CA ILE A 105 2.97 3.28 5.67
C ILE A 105 4.29 3.38 6.44
N ARG A 106 4.24 3.35 7.76
CA ARG A 106 5.45 3.36 8.60
C ARG A 106 6.33 2.13 8.32
N ALA A 107 5.73 0.96 8.20
CA ALA A 107 6.45 -0.26 7.87
C ALA A 107 7.14 -0.15 6.51
N VAL A 108 6.42 0.33 5.50
CA VAL A 108 6.99 0.57 4.16
C VAL A 108 8.16 1.54 4.21
N SER A 109 8.01 2.65 4.93
CA SER A 109 9.05 3.68 5.04
C SER A 109 10.31 3.20 5.79
N ALA A 110 10.17 2.22 6.66
CA ALA A 110 11.28 1.64 7.42
C ALA A 110 12.08 0.60 6.62
N SER A 111 11.61 0.19 5.46
CA SER A 111 12.27 -0.80 4.61
C SER A 111 12.92 -0.15 3.41
N GLU A 112 14.17 -0.53 3.12
CA GLU A 112 14.86 -0.10 1.90
C GLU A 112 14.31 -0.82 0.64
N SER A 113 13.83 -2.05 0.83
CA SER A 113 13.36 -2.91 -0.24
C SER A 113 12.07 -3.63 0.15
N PRO A 114 10.97 -2.89 0.34
CA PRO A 114 9.69 -3.49 0.68
C PRO A 114 9.20 -4.38 -0.47
N LYS A 115 8.64 -5.53 -0.12
CA LYS A 115 8.06 -6.46 -1.08
C LYS A 115 6.57 -6.59 -0.85
N TYR A 116 5.80 -6.21 -1.86
CA TYR A 116 4.34 -6.22 -1.78
C TYR A 116 3.75 -7.54 -2.25
N PHE A 117 2.64 -7.93 -1.63
CA PHE A 117 1.88 -9.12 -1.98
C PHE A 117 0.39 -8.78 -2.04
N LEU A 118 -0.28 -9.24 -3.10
CA LEU A 118 -1.73 -9.31 -3.09
C LEU A 118 -2.16 -10.49 -2.20
N PRO A 119 -3.41 -10.49 -1.66
CA PRO A 119 -3.86 -11.57 -0.77
C PRO A 119 -3.70 -12.96 -1.37
N GLU A 120 -3.97 -13.14 -2.67
CA GLU A 120 -3.84 -14.39 -3.39
C GLU A 120 -2.39 -14.86 -3.61
N GLU A 121 -1.43 -13.97 -3.47
CA GLU A 121 0.00 -14.30 -3.62
C GLU A 121 0.63 -14.86 -2.34
N ILE A 122 -0.08 -14.75 -1.21
CA ILE A 122 0.40 -15.26 0.07
C ILE A 122 -0.06 -16.70 0.22
N THR A 123 0.91 -17.61 0.24
CA THR A 123 0.67 -19.04 0.39
C THR A 123 1.09 -19.52 1.79
N PRO A 124 0.47 -20.59 2.34
CA PRO A 124 0.80 -21.08 3.68
C PRO A 124 2.26 -21.45 3.89
N ASP A 125 2.93 -21.94 2.86
CA ASP A 125 4.35 -22.30 2.91
C ASP A 125 5.30 -21.11 2.99
N MET A 126 4.84 -19.91 2.68
CA MET A 126 5.60 -18.66 2.87
C MET A 126 5.60 -18.21 4.33
N LEU A 127 4.60 -18.60 5.10
CA LEU A 127 4.39 -18.14 6.47
C LEU A 127 5.20 -19.00 7.46
N ASN A 128 6.02 -18.32 8.26
CA ASN A 128 6.83 -18.93 9.30
C ASN A 128 6.25 -18.63 10.70
N ARG A 129 7.10 -18.28 11.64
CA ARG A 129 6.73 -18.02 13.02
C ARG A 129 6.15 -16.66 13.24
N LYS A 130 5.29 -16.53 14.23
CA LYS A 130 4.88 -15.23 14.77
C LYS A 130 6.01 -14.63 15.60
N ILE A 131 6.23 -13.36 15.43
CA ILE A 131 7.28 -12.60 16.08
C ILE A 131 6.80 -11.25 16.57
N ARG A 132 7.55 -10.71 17.52
CA ARG A 132 7.49 -9.30 17.91
C ARG A 132 8.82 -8.65 17.60
N ILE A 133 8.80 -7.42 17.14
CA ILE A 133 10.01 -6.63 16.95
C ILE A 133 10.27 -5.83 18.23
N VAL A 134 11.47 -5.94 18.75
CA VAL A 134 11.94 -5.22 19.96
C VAL A 134 13.12 -4.37 19.59
N GLY A 135 12.91 -3.07 19.48
CA GLY A 135 13.90 -2.11 19.04
C GLY A 135 13.82 -1.71 17.57
N GLY A 136 14.52 -0.66 17.22
CA GLY A 136 14.58 -0.15 15.86
C GLY A 136 13.29 0.55 15.39
N PRO A 137 13.20 0.84 14.07
CA PRO A 137 12.06 1.59 13.51
C PRO A 137 10.71 0.89 13.59
N LEU A 138 10.72 -0.45 13.72
CA LEU A 138 9.53 -1.28 13.80
C LEU A 138 9.26 -1.79 15.23
N ASP A 139 9.83 -1.14 16.23
CA ASP A 139 9.62 -1.53 17.63
C ASP A 139 8.13 -1.67 17.98
N GLY A 140 7.78 -2.79 18.62
CA GLY A 140 6.41 -3.10 19.00
C GLY A 140 5.56 -3.76 17.91
N TYR A 141 6.03 -3.87 16.67
CA TYR A 141 5.30 -4.58 15.62
C TYR A 141 5.26 -6.07 15.90
N GLU A 142 4.09 -6.63 15.74
CA GLU A 142 3.85 -8.07 15.79
C GLU A 142 3.33 -8.57 14.45
N GLY A 143 3.72 -9.75 14.06
CA GLY A 143 3.25 -10.37 12.83
C GLY A 143 4.00 -11.66 12.53
N THR A 144 3.82 -12.14 11.32
CA THR A 144 4.41 -13.39 10.85
C THR A 144 5.66 -13.12 10.03
N LEU A 145 6.72 -13.86 10.28
CA LEU A 145 7.87 -13.90 9.37
C LEU A 145 7.48 -14.57 8.06
N VAL A 146 7.89 -13.98 6.96
CA VAL A 146 7.69 -14.56 5.63
C VAL A 146 9.02 -14.88 4.97
N SER A 147 9.02 -16.01 4.26
CA SER A 147 10.11 -16.43 3.40
C SER A 147 9.69 -16.29 1.95
N THR A 148 10.57 -15.74 1.15
CA THR A 148 10.40 -15.68 -0.30
C THR A 148 11.43 -16.57 -0.97
N ARG A 149 11.01 -17.31 -1.98
CA ARG A 149 11.89 -18.22 -2.71
C ARG A 149 13.14 -17.50 -3.24
N GLY A 150 14.29 -18.03 -2.94
CA GLY A 150 15.57 -17.48 -3.38
C GLY A 150 16.09 -16.31 -2.54
N SER A 151 15.42 -15.91 -1.46
CA SER A 151 15.85 -14.85 -0.57
C SER A 151 16.20 -15.39 0.81
N LYS A 152 17.36 -14.95 1.33
CA LYS A 152 17.77 -15.21 2.72
C LYS A 152 17.33 -14.11 3.68
N VAL A 153 16.76 -13.04 3.16
CA VAL A 153 16.33 -11.89 3.97
C VAL A 153 15.07 -12.24 4.75
N LYS A 154 15.12 -11.99 6.06
CA LYS A 154 13.94 -12.15 6.93
C LYS A 154 13.05 -10.93 6.79
N ARG A 155 11.77 -11.16 6.54
CA ARG A 155 10.77 -10.11 6.42
C ARG A 155 9.60 -10.34 7.36
N LEU A 156 9.16 -9.26 7.98
CA LEU A 156 7.89 -9.22 8.71
C LEU A 156 6.76 -8.90 7.72
N LEU A 157 5.71 -9.69 7.76
CA LEU A 157 4.49 -9.42 6.99
C LEU A 157 3.62 -8.43 7.75
N VAL A 158 3.34 -7.29 7.11
CA VAL A 158 2.37 -6.29 7.59
C VAL A 158 1.23 -6.24 6.60
N GLU A 159 0.01 -6.43 7.09
CA GLU A 159 -1.17 -6.59 6.23
C GLU A 159 -2.16 -5.44 6.38
N LEU A 160 -2.72 -5.05 5.23
CA LEU A 160 -4.04 -4.44 5.15
C LEU A 160 -4.99 -5.56 4.74
N PRO A 161 -5.83 -6.09 5.66
CA PRO A 161 -6.60 -7.29 5.41
C PRO A 161 -7.41 -7.24 4.12
N ASP A 162 -7.37 -8.30 3.33
CA ASP A 162 -8.06 -8.48 2.05
C ASP A 162 -7.67 -7.49 0.92
N LEU A 163 -6.68 -6.64 1.15
CA LEU A 163 -6.26 -5.62 0.19
C LEU A 163 -4.82 -5.80 -0.29
N LEU A 164 -3.89 -5.74 0.63
CA LEU A 164 -2.46 -5.68 0.32
C LEU A 164 -1.65 -6.09 1.54
N ALA A 165 -0.51 -6.72 1.31
CA ALA A 165 0.47 -6.95 2.34
C ALA A 165 1.85 -6.48 1.89
N VAL A 166 2.70 -6.18 2.84
CA VAL A 166 4.11 -5.85 2.60
C VAL A 166 5.00 -6.69 3.49
N GLY A 167 6.03 -7.29 2.88
CA GLY A 167 7.14 -7.90 3.58
C GLY A 167 8.24 -6.87 3.77
N VAL A 168 8.50 -6.48 5.00
CA VAL A 168 9.54 -5.51 5.34
C VAL A 168 10.72 -6.19 6.00
N GLU A 169 11.90 -5.78 5.63
CA GLU A 169 13.13 -6.34 6.17
C GLU A 169 13.24 -6.07 7.67
N VAL A 170 13.63 -7.08 8.42
CA VAL A 170 13.85 -6.97 9.87
C VAL A 170 15.25 -7.46 10.22
N ASN A 171 15.89 -6.71 11.11
CA ASN A 171 17.16 -7.13 11.66
C ASN A 171 16.93 -8.29 12.65
N PRO A 172 17.61 -9.45 12.48
CA PRO A 172 17.46 -10.59 13.37
C PRO A 172 17.68 -10.28 14.86
N GLU A 173 18.49 -9.28 15.17
CA GLU A 173 18.76 -8.85 16.56
C GLU A 173 17.49 -8.36 17.27
N TYR A 174 16.52 -7.84 16.54
CA TYR A 174 15.28 -7.29 17.10
C TYR A 174 14.12 -8.29 17.12
N ILE A 175 14.34 -9.52 16.67
CA ILE A 175 13.29 -10.52 16.59
C ILE A 175 13.13 -11.23 17.92
N GLN A 176 11.93 -11.14 18.49
CA GLN A 176 11.48 -11.95 19.62
C GLN A 176 10.41 -12.93 19.16
N LEU A 177 10.59 -14.21 19.47
CA LEU A 177 9.57 -15.22 19.22
C LEU A 177 8.43 -15.09 20.22
N ILE A 178 7.21 -15.18 19.75
CA ILE A 178 6.00 -15.12 20.59
C ILE A 178 5.08 -16.32 20.34
#